data_eaf30cf6c8ed2d70aef7d68063eb218e
#
_entry.id   eaf30cf6c8ed2d70aef7d68063eb218e
#
_cell.length_a   1.000
_cell.length_b   1.000
_cell.length_c   1.000
_cell.angle_alpha   90.00
_cell.angle_beta   90.00
_cell.angle_gamma   90.00
#
_symmetry.space_group_name_H-M   'P 1'
#
loop_
_entity.id
_entity.type
_entity.pdbx_description
1 polymer ?
#
loop_
_entity_poly.entity_id
_entity_poly.type
_entity_poly.pdbx_seq_one_letter_code
_entity_poly.pdbx_strand_id
1 'polypeptide(L)'
;MALDLPAIELPTPVQRVGELTPASFRGLEAAAFLLPPAPAPRIWKQLPGGAELRRLWKRRKDNRAAALSVNSAGIAIHVIAVDDSADCFTCLGAARKVVAEALKSNPASLGLGAAGLASIASCATSDALLAATAAAAFRMPTFKSQPPAPARLRRITLLGNEERIDTAKTLAAAAGTNLARWLTALPANQLDPKSYKSLIANLAKAEGWEFEYFDRSRLRRENAGAFLAVAHGSVGAGIARLRYVPKGVKSAPHLTLVGKGVCFDTGGVNLKPFKSMQGMHGDMQGSAVALGTFLACSRLGAPYPV
;
A
#
# COMPACT_ATOMS: atom_id res chain seq x y z
N MET A 1 -9.75 -2.70 24.51
CA MET A 1 -9.55 -1.44 23.80
C MET A 1 -10.01 -1.66 22.36
N ALA A 2 -10.86 -0.79 21.77
CA ALA A 2 -11.25 -0.95 20.38
C ALA A 2 -10.02 -0.67 19.50
N LEU A 3 -9.81 -1.51 18.48
CA LEU A 3 -8.79 -1.28 17.47
C LEU A 3 -9.32 -0.25 16.48
N ASP A 4 -8.70 0.93 16.46
CA ASP A 4 -9.00 1.94 15.47
C ASP A 4 -8.18 1.69 14.22
N LEU A 5 -8.86 1.56 13.07
CA LEU A 5 -8.21 1.46 11.77
C LEU A 5 -7.50 2.78 11.47
N PRO A 6 -6.20 2.75 11.12
CA PRO A 6 -5.54 3.94 10.62
C PRO A 6 -6.12 4.36 9.27
N ALA A 7 -5.88 5.60 8.88
CA ALA A 7 -6.14 6.03 7.50
C ALA A 7 -5.26 5.20 6.55
N ILE A 8 -5.88 4.27 5.83
CA ILE A 8 -5.19 3.36 4.89
C ILE A 8 -5.02 3.98 3.50
N GLU A 9 -5.63 5.12 3.28
CA GLU A 9 -5.70 5.82 2.00
C GLU A 9 -4.62 6.88 1.88
N LEU A 10 -4.16 7.06 0.64
CA LEU A 10 -3.42 8.25 0.26
C LEU A 10 -4.38 9.40 -0.12
N PRO A 11 -3.93 10.65 -0.05
CA PRO A 11 -4.61 11.75 -0.72
C PRO A 11 -4.76 11.44 -2.21
N THR A 12 -5.94 11.71 -2.78
CA THR A 12 -6.17 11.58 -4.22
C THR A 12 -5.16 12.43 -5.00
N PRO A 13 -4.39 11.84 -5.94
CA PRO A 13 -3.37 12.56 -6.65
C PRO A 13 -3.95 13.64 -7.55
N VAL A 14 -3.37 14.84 -7.50
CA VAL A 14 -3.59 15.87 -8.52
C VAL A 14 -2.71 15.56 -9.72
N GLN A 15 -3.21 15.72 -10.94
CA GLN A 15 -2.45 15.45 -12.15
C GLN A 15 -2.18 16.78 -12.88
N ARG A 16 -0.91 17.08 -13.12
CA ARG A 16 -0.45 18.18 -13.97
C ARG A 16 0.01 17.59 -15.30
N VAL A 17 -0.94 17.56 -16.24
CA VAL A 17 -0.73 17.00 -17.58
C VAL A 17 0.16 17.91 -18.43
N GLY A 18 0.96 17.32 -19.30
CA GLY A 18 1.85 17.99 -20.25
C GLY A 18 3.32 17.97 -19.83
N GLU A 19 4.12 18.68 -20.60
CA GLU A 19 5.56 18.77 -20.37
C GLU A 19 5.92 19.39 -19.01
N LEU A 20 7.05 18.96 -18.46
CA LEU A 20 7.60 19.53 -17.24
C LEU A 20 8.10 20.94 -17.48
N THR A 21 7.58 21.88 -16.72
CA THR A 21 7.99 23.28 -16.70
C THR A 21 8.27 23.71 -15.26
N PRO A 22 8.93 24.83 -15.01
CA PRO A 22 9.09 25.36 -13.65
C PRO A 22 7.76 25.53 -12.90
N ALA A 23 6.67 25.83 -13.63
CA ALA A 23 5.33 25.94 -13.04
C ALA A 23 4.80 24.59 -12.53
N SER A 24 5.24 23.47 -13.12
CA SER A 24 4.86 22.13 -12.70
C SER A 24 5.30 21.81 -11.26
N PHE A 25 6.29 22.52 -10.73
CA PHE A 25 6.85 22.30 -9.39
C PHE A 25 6.33 23.28 -8.33
N ARG A 26 5.48 24.23 -8.70
CA ARG A 26 4.97 25.23 -7.74
C ARG A 26 4.22 24.59 -6.59
N GLY A 27 4.60 24.95 -5.37
CA GLY A 27 3.98 24.49 -4.12
C GLY A 27 4.30 23.04 -3.76
N LEU A 28 5.33 22.45 -4.35
CA LEU A 28 5.88 21.16 -3.94
C LEU A 28 7.08 21.37 -3.00
N GLU A 29 7.15 20.57 -1.94
CA GLU A 29 8.30 20.54 -1.01
C GLU A 29 9.35 19.52 -1.48
N ALA A 30 8.91 18.42 -2.12
CA ALA A 30 9.77 17.40 -2.68
C ALA A 30 9.22 16.85 -3.99
N ALA A 31 10.09 16.29 -4.84
CA ALA A 31 9.67 15.53 -6.01
C ALA A 31 10.60 14.33 -6.26
N ALA A 32 10.02 13.21 -6.69
CA ALA A 32 10.69 11.96 -6.99
C ALA A 32 10.51 11.58 -8.45
N PHE A 33 11.62 11.34 -9.17
CA PHE A 33 11.62 11.06 -10.59
C PHE A 33 12.35 9.77 -10.94
N LEU A 34 11.78 9.03 -11.88
CA LEU A 34 12.45 7.95 -12.61
C LEU A 34 13.00 8.52 -13.93
N LEU A 35 14.28 8.25 -14.21
CA LEU A 35 14.98 8.70 -15.41
C LEU A 35 15.66 7.51 -16.10
N PRO A 36 15.88 7.55 -17.43
CA PRO A 36 16.73 6.56 -18.08
C PRO A 36 18.18 6.67 -17.59
N PRO A 37 19.01 5.63 -17.73
CA PRO A 37 20.42 5.67 -17.32
C PRO A 37 21.24 6.78 -17.97
N ALA A 38 20.90 7.15 -19.23
CA ALA A 38 21.51 8.21 -20.00
C ALA A 38 20.47 9.27 -20.41
N PRO A 39 20.02 10.14 -19.48
CA PRO A 39 18.98 11.12 -19.77
C PRO A 39 19.47 12.16 -20.80
N ALA A 40 18.60 12.47 -21.78
CA ALA A 40 18.88 13.50 -22.77
C ALA A 40 19.11 14.88 -22.12
N PRO A 41 19.94 15.79 -22.72
CA PRO A 41 20.23 17.09 -22.12
C PRO A 41 18.99 17.96 -21.82
N ARG A 42 17.91 17.79 -22.59
CA ARG A 42 16.63 18.50 -22.40
C ARG A 42 15.96 18.16 -21.06
N ILE A 43 16.07 16.91 -20.58
CA ILE A 43 15.45 16.47 -19.34
C ILE A 43 15.99 17.25 -18.14
N TRP A 44 17.29 17.46 -18.10
CA TRP A 44 17.92 18.23 -17.03
C TRP A 44 17.47 19.70 -17.00
N LYS A 45 17.11 20.28 -18.14
CA LYS A 45 16.59 21.65 -18.21
C LYS A 45 15.17 21.76 -17.67
N GLN A 46 14.43 20.66 -17.64
CA GLN A 46 13.06 20.61 -17.15
C GLN A 46 12.97 20.46 -15.62
N LEU A 47 14.04 19.98 -14.99
CA LEU A 47 14.07 19.72 -13.54
C LEU A 47 14.70 20.90 -12.76
N PRO A 48 14.11 21.33 -11.63
CA PRO A 48 14.77 22.24 -10.71
C PRO A 48 16.14 21.69 -10.27
N GLY A 49 17.18 22.52 -10.29
CA GLY A 49 18.54 22.07 -9.98
C GLY A 49 19.15 21.10 -11.00
N GLY A 50 18.58 20.99 -12.19
CA GLY A 50 18.95 20.00 -13.20
C GLY A 50 20.40 20.08 -13.67
N ALA A 51 21.03 21.26 -13.69
CA ALA A 51 22.46 21.40 -13.99
C ALA A 51 23.34 20.68 -12.97
N GLU A 52 23.02 20.84 -11.68
CA GLU A 52 23.72 20.17 -10.59
C GLU A 52 23.44 18.67 -10.56
N LEU A 53 22.15 18.27 -10.72
CA LEU A 53 21.76 16.87 -10.85
C LEU A 53 22.57 16.18 -11.97
N ARG A 54 22.68 16.81 -13.17
CA ARG A 54 23.46 16.29 -14.30
C ARG A 54 24.93 16.13 -13.95
N ARG A 55 25.52 17.11 -13.27
CA ARG A 55 26.93 17.06 -12.84
C ARG A 55 27.19 15.89 -11.90
N LEU A 56 26.34 15.71 -10.89
CA LEU A 56 26.41 14.64 -9.93
C LEU A 56 26.11 13.27 -10.56
N TRP A 57 25.12 13.21 -11.45
CA TRP A 57 24.76 11.99 -12.17
C TRP A 57 25.92 11.42 -12.97
N LYS A 58 26.68 12.25 -13.67
CA LYS A 58 27.84 11.84 -14.45
C LYS A 58 29.02 11.35 -13.60
N ARG A 59 29.10 11.73 -12.33
CA ARG A 59 30.17 11.31 -11.40
C ARG A 59 29.91 9.95 -10.76
N ARG A 60 28.67 9.48 -10.78
CA ARG A 60 28.31 8.20 -10.19
C ARG A 60 28.60 7.05 -11.15
N LYS A 61 29.10 5.95 -10.60
CA LYS A 61 29.31 4.71 -11.36
C LYS A 61 28.00 3.99 -11.67
N ASP A 62 27.05 4.05 -10.71
CA ASP A 62 25.74 3.43 -10.86
C ASP A 62 24.64 4.34 -10.30
N ASN A 63 23.76 4.82 -11.17
CA ASN A 63 22.62 5.65 -10.84
C ASN A 63 21.36 4.83 -10.50
N ARG A 64 21.42 3.49 -10.55
CA ARG A 64 20.32 2.58 -10.14
C ARG A 64 20.42 2.17 -8.68
N ALA A 65 21.61 2.26 -8.09
CA ALA A 65 21.87 1.78 -6.73
C ALA A 65 21.09 2.56 -5.66
N ALA A 66 21.10 3.91 -5.77
CA ALA A 66 20.44 4.79 -4.81
C ALA A 66 19.98 6.09 -5.50
N ALA A 67 18.99 6.75 -4.91
CA ALA A 67 18.53 8.05 -5.37
C ALA A 67 19.64 9.11 -5.25
N LEU A 68 19.62 10.06 -6.18
CA LEU A 68 20.41 11.27 -6.15
C LEU A 68 19.51 12.44 -5.80
N SER A 69 19.94 13.32 -4.91
CA SER A 69 19.12 14.39 -4.36
C SER A 69 19.81 15.74 -4.50
N VAL A 70 19.06 16.76 -4.87
CA VAL A 70 19.48 18.16 -4.92
C VAL A 70 18.36 19.04 -4.40
N ASN A 71 18.69 20.04 -3.58
CA ASN A 71 17.77 21.10 -3.17
C ASN A 71 17.94 22.32 -4.08
N SER A 72 16.85 22.76 -4.67
CA SER A 72 16.87 23.92 -5.58
C SER A 72 15.58 24.72 -5.45
N ALA A 73 15.69 26.02 -5.25
CA ALA A 73 14.54 26.93 -5.15
C ALA A 73 13.48 26.49 -4.12
N GLY A 74 13.90 25.93 -2.99
CA GLY A 74 13.02 25.50 -1.90
C GLY A 74 12.32 24.15 -2.10
N ILE A 75 12.68 23.40 -3.17
CA ILE A 75 12.19 22.05 -3.41
C ILE A 75 13.35 21.04 -3.43
N ALA A 76 13.14 19.88 -2.80
CA ALA A 76 14.06 18.76 -2.88
C ALA A 76 13.71 17.86 -4.08
N ILE A 77 14.63 17.72 -5.03
CA ILE A 77 14.47 16.86 -6.21
C ILE A 77 15.28 15.60 -6.03
N HIS A 78 14.62 14.46 -6.14
CA HIS A 78 15.21 13.12 -6.01
C HIS A 78 15.05 12.37 -7.32
N VAL A 79 16.14 11.82 -7.85
CA VAL A 79 16.14 11.10 -9.12
C VAL A 79 16.85 9.75 -8.98
N ILE A 80 16.41 8.75 -9.73
CA ILE A 80 17.06 7.44 -9.83
C ILE A 80 16.95 6.93 -11.26
N ALA A 81 17.93 6.12 -11.68
CA ALA A 81 17.88 5.48 -12.98
C ALA A 81 17.00 4.23 -12.98
N VAL A 82 16.26 4.06 -14.07
CA VAL A 82 15.58 2.81 -14.43
C VAL A 82 15.77 2.59 -15.94
N ASP A 83 16.00 1.35 -16.34
CA ASP A 83 16.15 1.04 -17.76
C ASP A 83 14.80 1.09 -18.48
N ASP A 84 14.80 1.52 -19.74
CA ASP A 84 13.57 1.57 -20.55
C ASP A 84 12.90 0.20 -20.73
N SER A 85 13.68 -0.88 -20.70
CA SER A 85 13.21 -2.26 -20.78
C SER A 85 12.91 -2.89 -19.43
N ALA A 86 12.92 -2.11 -18.34
CA ALA A 86 12.70 -2.63 -16.99
C ALA A 86 11.30 -3.24 -16.86
N ASP A 87 11.23 -4.39 -16.22
CA ASP A 87 9.96 -4.98 -15.82
C ASP A 87 9.29 -4.21 -14.67
N CYS A 88 8.03 -4.51 -14.39
CA CYS A 88 7.28 -3.85 -13.33
C CYS A 88 7.95 -3.95 -11.95
N PHE A 89 8.59 -5.08 -11.65
CA PHE A 89 9.25 -5.29 -10.35
C PHE A 89 10.49 -4.41 -10.20
N THR A 90 11.31 -4.32 -11.24
CA THR A 90 12.49 -3.45 -11.31
C THR A 90 12.09 -1.99 -11.20
N CYS A 91 11.04 -1.58 -11.94
CA CYS A 91 10.49 -0.23 -11.88
C CYS A 91 9.99 0.12 -10.46
N LEU A 92 9.23 -0.78 -9.83
CA LEU A 92 8.77 -0.62 -8.45
C LEU A 92 9.94 -0.56 -7.45
N GLY A 93 11.00 -1.33 -7.69
CA GLY A 93 12.23 -1.30 -6.88
C GLY A 93 12.93 0.06 -6.93
N ALA A 94 13.04 0.66 -8.12
CA ALA A 94 13.57 2.02 -8.30
C ALA A 94 12.65 3.07 -7.67
N ALA A 95 11.34 2.98 -7.90
CA ALA A 95 10.33 3.85 -7.30
C ALA A 95 10.42 3.85 -5.76
N ARG A 96 10.52 2.67 -5.14
CA ARG A 96 10.71 2.54 -3.68
C ARG A 96 11.93 3.32 -3.18
N LYS A 97 13.06 3.21 -3.86
CA LYS A 97 14.32 3.88 -3.45
C LYS A 97 14.18 5.40 -3.51
N VAL A 98 13.66 5.93 -4.62
CA VAL A 98 13.54 7.38 -4.80
C VAL A 98 12.47 8.00 -3.91
N VAL A 99 11.34 7.33 -3.74
CA VAL A 99 10.26 7.78 -2.86
C VAL A 99 10.69 7.73 -1.38
N ALA A 100 11.38 6.66 -0.95
CA ALA A 100 11.89 6.57 0.40
C ALA A 100 12.87 7.72 0.71
N GLU A 101 13.70 8.13 -0.24
CA GLU A 101 14.58 9.28 -0.08
C GLU A 101 13.80 10.58 0.02
N ALA A 102 12.81 10.79 -0.86
CA ALA A 102 11.97 11.98 -0.87
C ALA A 102 11.15 12.15 0.43
N LEU A 103 10.72 11.06 1.04
CA LEU A 103 9.93 11.08 2.28
C LEU A 103 10.77 11.28 3.56
N LYS A 104 12.11 11.22 3.50
CA LYS A 104 12.97 11.47 4.68
C LYS A 104 12.77 12.86 5.26
N SER A 105 12.52 13.87 4.44
CA SER A 105 12.24 15.24 4.88
C SER A 105 10.82 15.43 5.41
N ASN A 106 10.00 14.38 5.39
CA ASN A 106 8.59 14.40 5.79
C ASN A 106 7.79 15.53 5.12
N PRO A 107 7.78 15.62 3.77
CA PRO A 107 7.17 16.71 3.03
C PRO A 107 5.64 16.68 3.15
N ALA A 108 5.00 17.86 3.18
CA ALA A 108 3.55 17.98 3.09
C ALA A 108 3.03 17.84 1.67
N SER A 109 3.87 18.07 0.66
CA SER A 109 3.54 17.95 -0.76
C SER A 109 4.66 17.26 -1.55
N LEU A 110 4.29 16.23 -2.33
CA LEU A 110 5.21 15.40 -3.09
C LEU A 110 4.81 15.35 -4.57
N GLY A 111 5.75 15.69 -5.45
CA GLY A 111 5.65 15.45 -6.88
C GLY A 111 6.17 14.06 -7.24
N LEU A 112 5.50 13.36 -8.14
CA LEU A 112 5.89 12.04 -8.65
C LEU A 112 5.90 12.10 -10.18
N GLY A 113 6.98 11.70 -10.82
CA GLY A 113 7.07 11.72 -12.28
C GLY A 113 8.14 10.83 -12.87
N ALA A 114 8.07 10.70 -14.18
CA ALA A 114 9.10 10.09 -14.99
C ALA A 114 9.43 11.02 -16.15
N ALA A 115 10.68 11.01 -16.61
CA ALA A 115 11.09 11.83 -17.74
C ALA A 115 12.09 11.08 -18.63
N GLY A 116 11.81 11.08 -19.95
CA GLY A 116 12.68 10.48 -20.96
C GLY A 116 12.66 8.96 -21.02
N LEU A 117 11.67 8.32 -20.43
CA LEU A 117 11.42 6.88 -20.51
C LEU A 117 10.37 6.62 -21.60
N ALA A 118 10.82 6.15 -22.77
CA ALA A 118 9.97 6.03 -23.96
C ALA A 118 9.23 4.69 -24.07
N SER A 119 9.79 3.60 -23.56
CA SER A 119 9.23 2.25 -23.71
C SER A 119 8.48 1.74 -22.49
N ILE A 120 8.74 2.31 -21.33
CA ILE A 120 7.88 2.06 -20.17
C ILE A 120 6.69 3.00 -20.32
N ALA A 121 5.50 2.45 -20.55
CA ALA A 121 4.29 3.26 -20.59
C ALA A 121 4.27 4.20 -19.38
N SER A 122 4.07 5.50 -19.61
CA SER A 122 4.05 6.54 -18.55
C SER A 122 3.13 6.15 -17.39
N CYS A 123 2.07 5.41 -17.68
CA CYS A 123 1.14 4.81 -16.74
C CYS A 123 1.84 3.85 -15.77
N ALA A 124 2.71 2.95 -16.25
CA ALA A 124 3.39 1.97 -15.39
C ALA A 124 4.38 2.62 -14.40
N THR A 125 5.09 3.68 -14.83
CA THR A 125 6.01 4.41 -13.94
C THR A 125 5.28 5.22 -12.88
N SER A 126 4.17 5.85 -13.24
CA SER A 126 3.32 6.59 -12.31
C SER A 126 2.66 5.66 -11.30
N ASP A 127 2.19 4.48 -11.72
CA ASP A 127 1.64 3.45 -10.83
C ASP A 127 2.70 2.95 -9.84
N ALA A 128 3.92 2.68 -10.31
CA ALA A 128 5.01 2.25 -9.44
C ALA A 128 5.38 3.30 -8.39
N LEU A 129 5.48 4.58 -8.80
CA LEU A 129 5.75 5.70 -7.89
C LEU A 129 4.60 5.90 -6.89
N LEU A 130 3.36 5.81 -7.34
CA LEU A 130 2.18 5.96 -6.49
C LEU A 130 2.07 4.80 -5.48
N ALA A 131 2.25 3.56 -5.93
CA ALA A 131 2.26 2.37 -5.07
C ALA A 131 3.39 2.43 -4.03
N ALA A 132 4.59 2.83 -4.46
CA ALA A 132 5.72 3.03 -3.54
C ALA A 132 5.44 4.11 -2.50
N THR A 133 4.81 5.22 -2.92
CA THR A 133 4.40 6.30 -2.01
C THR A 133 3.36 5.82 -1.02
N ALA A 134 2.34 5.09 -1.47
CA ALA A 134 1.32 4.52 -0.59
C ALA A 134 1.91 3.60 0.48
N ALA A 135 2.86 2.76 0.09
CA ALA A 135 3.52 1.84 1.01
C ALA A 135 4.44 2.55 2.01
N ALA A 136 5.17 3.59 1.56
CA ALA A 136 6.17 4.29 2.37
C ALA A 136 5.57 5.37 3.28
N ALA A 137 4.51 6.06 2.85
CA ALA A 137 3.82 7.07 3.65
C ALA A 137 2.83 6.47 4.66
N PHE A 138 2.49 5.17 4.51
CA PHE A 138 1.56 4.51 5.41
C PHE A 138 2.17 4.30 6.80
N ARG A 139 1.39 4.64 7.83
CA ARG A 139 1.81 4.49 9.21
C ARG A 139 1.56 3.08 9.72
N MET A 140 2.64 2.30 9.82
CA MET A 140 2.60 0.98 10.46
C MET A 140 2.38 1.11 11.98
N PRO A 141 1.80 0.08 12.64
CA PRO A 141 1.67 0.07 14.10
C PRO A 141 3.05 0.22 14.75
N THR A 142 3.12 0.99 15.80
CA THR A 142 4.35 1.14 16.58
C THR A 142 4.03 1.04 18.07
N PHE A 143 4.81 0.26 18.77
CA PHE A 143 4.70 0.04 20.22
C PHE A 143 5.93 0.60 20.96
N LYS A 144 6.69 1.46 20.27
CA LYS A 144 7.83 2.17 20.86
C LYS A 144 7.37 3.27 21.79
N SER A 145 8.11 3.51 22.88
CA SER A 145 7.86 4.61 23.81
C SER A 145 7.96 5.98 23.13
N GLN A 146 8.80 6.10 22.11
CA GLN A 146 8.92 7.29 21.26
C GLN A 146 8.55 6.90 19.82
N PRO A 147 7.29 7.07 19.42
CA PRO A 147 6.88 6.79 18.05
C PRO A 147 7.49 7.82 17.08
N PRO A 148 7.74 7.43 15.83
CA PRO A 148 8.19 8.38 14.81
C PRO A 148 7.14 9.47 14.59
N ALA A 149 7.60 10.64 14.15
CA ALA A 149 6.70 11.76 13.81
C ALA A 149 5.64 11.30 12.78
N PRO A 150 4.40 11.80 12.87
CA PRO A 150 3.37 11.47 11.90
C PRO A 150 3.76 11.96 10.51
N ALA A 151 3.36 11.22 9.48
CA ALA A 151 3.52 11.65 8.10
C ALA A 151 2.74 12.96 7.87
N ARG A 152 3.40 13.95 7.26
CA ARG A 152 2.80 15.26 6.92
C ARG A 152 2.18 15.29 5.53
N LEU A 153 2.36 14.25 4.73
CA LEU A 153 1.94 14.20 3.34
C LEU A 153 0.43 14.46 3.20
N ARG A 154 0.09 15.59 2.55
CA ARG A 154 -1.28 16.04 2.32
C ARG A 154 -1.63 16.14 0.85
N ARG A 155 -0.62 16.24 -0.01
CA ARG A 155 -0.81 16.41 -1.46
C ARG A 155 0.21 15.59 -2.22
N ILE A 156 -0.29 14.84 -3.20
CA ILE A 156 0.50 14.14 -4.20
C ILE A 156 0.17 14.76 -5.55
N THR A 157 1.18 15.02 -6.37
CA THR A 157 1.02 15.55 -7.71
C THR A 157 1.75 14.65 -8.70
N LEU A 158 1.03 14.12 -9.68
CA LEU A 158 1.63 13.39 -10.79
C LEU A 158 2.07 14.39 -11.86
N LEU A 159 3.30 14.23 -12.36
CA LEU A 159 3.99 15.16 -13.22
C LEU A 159 4.53 14.47 -14.49
N GLY A 160 4.54 15.19 -15.63
CA GLY A 160 5.20 14.72 -16.85
C GLY A 160 4.45 13.64 -17.62
N ASN A 161 3.19 13.40 -17.31
CA ASN A 161 2.32 12.55 -18.12
C ASN A 161 1.70 13.37 -19.26
N GLU A 162 1.68 12.84 -20.48
CA GLU A 162 1.07 13.50 -21.64
C GLU A 162 -0.46 13.59 -21.50
N GLU A 163 -1.07 12.57 -20.88
CA GLU A 163 -2.49 12.47 -20.63
C GLU A 163 -2.80 12.17 -19.17
N ARG A 164 -4.08 12.32 -18.80
CA ARG A 164 -4.55 11.86 -17.47
C ARG A 164 -4.52 10.35 -17.41
N ILE A 165 -4.04 9.83 -16.29
CA ILE A 165 -4.00 8.40 -16.00
C ILE A 165 -5.06 8.03 -14.95
N ASP A 166 -5.62 6.83 -15.08
CA ASP A 166 -6.50 6.28 -14.05
C ASP A 166 -5.68 5.68 -12.91
N THR A 167 -5.79 6.28 -11.74
CA THR A 167 -5.08 5.85 -10.53
C THR A 167 -5.93 4.98 -9.61
N ALA A 168 -7.20 4.74 -9.95
CA ALA A 168 -8.15 4.05 -9.07
C ALA A 168 -7.67 2.65 -8.68
N LYS A 169 -7.18 1.88 -9.66
CA LYS A 169 -6.65 0.53 -9.44
C LYS A 169 -5.47 0.51 -8.47
N THR A 170 -4.51 1.41 -8.67
CA THR A 170 -3.31 1.50 -7.83
C THR A 170 -3.67 1.94 -6.41
N LEU A 171 -4.58 2.91 -6.25
CA LEU A 171 -5.02 3.38 -4.93
C LEU A 171 -5.82 2.31 -4.18
N ALA A 172 -6.74 1.62 -4.84
CA ALA A 172 -7.53 0.55 -4.22
C ALA A 172 -6.63 -0.62 -3.78
N ALA A 173 -5.73 -1.07 -4.65
CA ALA A 173 -4.77 -2.12 -4.33
C ALA A 173 -3.84 -1.71 -3.18
N ALA A 174 -3.40 -0.45 -3.15
CA ALA A 174 -2.56 0.09 -2.08
C ALA A 174 -3.31 0.14 -0.75
N ALA A 175 -4.58 0.55 -0.73
CA ALA A 175 -5.41 0.56 0.48
C ALA A 175 -5.58 -0.86 1.04
N GLY A 176 -5.92 -1.84 0.20
CA GLY A 176 -6.02 -3.25 0.60
C GLY A 176 -4.69 -3.82 1.12
N THR A 177 -3.58 -3.49 0.45
CA THR A 177 -2.23 -3.89 0.88
C THR A 177 -1.87 -3.27 2.23
N ASN A 178 -2.15 -2.00 2.44
CA ASN A 178 -1.86 -1.32 3.70
C ASN A 178 -2.70 -1.89 4.85
N LEU A 179 -3.98 -2.22 4.61
CA LEU A 179 -4.83 -2.91 5.57
C LEU A 179 -4.23 -4.26 5.97
N ALA A 180 -3.86 -5.09 4.99
CA ALA A 180 -3.26 -6.40 5.25
C ALA A 180 -1.93 -6.29 6.03
N ARG A 181 -1.07 -5.36 5.65
CA ARG A 181 0.21 -5.09 6.34
C ARG A 181 -0.01 -4.65 7.78
N TRP A 182 -0.96 -3.75 8.01
CA TRP A 182 -1.26 -3.23 9.34
C TRP A 182 -1.78 -4.34 10.26
N LEU A 183 -2.75 -5.12 9.79
CA LEU A 183 -3.32 -6.25 10.53
C LEU A 183 -2.24 -7.28 10.92
N THR A 184 -1.40 -7.65 9.95
CA THR A 184 -0.34 -8.66 10.16
C THR A 184 0.75 -8.19 11.12
N ALA A 185 0.93 -6.87 11.27
CA ALA A 185 1.94 -6.31 12.18
C ALA A 185 1.43 -6.14 13.63
N LEU A 186 0.15 -6.37 13.89
CA LEU A 186 -0.41 -6.27 15.24
C LEU A 186 0.00 -7.50 16.07
N PRO A 187 0.43 -7.30 17.32
CA PRO A 187 0.68 -8.42 18.23
C PRO A 187 -0.63 -9.05 18.70
N ALA A 188 -0.56 -10.32 19.11
CA ALA A 188 -1.74 -11.12 19.48
C ALA A 188 -2.54 -10.59 20.68
N ASN A 189 -1.92 -9.77 21.54
CA ASN A 189 -2.62 -9.11 22.65
C ASN A 189 -3.42 -7.86 22.19
N GLN A 190 -3.26 -7.43 20.95
CA GLN A 190 -4.04 -6.37 20.32
C GLN A 190 -5.05 -6.96 19.32
N LEU A 191 -4.63 -7.96 18.54
CA LEU A 191 -5.46 -8.62 17.53
C LEU A 191 -5.81 -10.04 17.99
N ASP A 192 -6.83 -10.17 18.81
CA ASP A 192 -7.46 -11.43 19.16
C ASP A 192 -8.75 -11.66 18.33
N PRO A 193 -9.39 -12.84 18.37
CA PRO A 193 -10.60 -13.09 17.59
C PRO A 193 -11.74 -12.12 17.88
N LYS A 194 -11.87 -11.61 19.08
CA LYS A 194 -12.93 -10.68 19.48
C LYS A 194 -12.69 -9.28 18.91
N SER A 195 -11.48 -8.75 19.08
CA SER A 195 -11.08 -7.44 18.54
C SER A 195 -11.08 -7.45 17.02
N TYR A 196 -10.62 -8.55 16.41
CA TYR A 196 -10.63 -8.71 14.95
C TYR A 196 -12.05 -8.75 14.38
N LYS A 197 -12.97 -9.52 15.00
CA LYS A 197 -14.40 -9.50 14.64
C LYS A 197 -14.96 -8.08 14.66
N SER A 198 -14.71 -7.33 15.74
CA SER A 198 -15.22 -5.97 15.90
C SER A 198 -14.67 -5.02 14.82
N LEU A 199 -13.39 -5.15 14.51
CA LEU A 199 -12.73 -4.37 13.46
C LEU A 199 -13.36 -4.67 12.09
N ILE A 200 -13.55 -5.96 11.74
CA ILE A 200 -14.18 -6.37 10.47
C ILE A 200 -15.61 -5.83 10.38
N ALA A 201 -16.39 -5.91 11.45
CA ALA A 201 -17.75 -5.40 11.49
C ALA A 201 -17.81 -3.87 11.29
N ASN A 202 -16.89 -3.13 11.93
CA ASN A 202 -16.79 -1.68 11.75
C ASN A 202 -16.39 -1.30 10.33
N LEU A 203 -15.43 -2.03 9.74
CA LEU A 203 -15.03 -1.83 8.36
C LEU A 203 -16.17 -2.13 7.40
N ALA A 204 -16.89 -3.24 7.59
CA ALA A 204 -18.05 -3.60 6.79
C ALA A 204 -19.14 -2.51 6.82
N LYS A 205 -19.41 -1.95 8.01
CA LYS A 205 -20.34 -0.83 8.16
C LYS A 205 -19.86 0.42 7.40
N ALA A 206 -18.58 0.75 7.50
CA ALA A 206 -18.00 1.92 6.83
C ALA A 206 -18.02 1.81 5.30
N GLU A 207 -17.77 0.61 4.77
CA GLU A 207 -17.73 0.34 3.32
C GLU A 207 -19.09 -0.09 2.74
N GLY A 208 -20.12 -0.25 3.57
CA GLY A 208 -21.46 -0.65 3.15
C GLY A 208 -21.59 -2.12 2.74
N TRP A 209 -20.77 -3.00 3.29
CA TRP A 209 -20.82 -4.44 3.01
C TRP A 209 -21.82 -5.17 3.90
N GLU A 210 -22.37 -6.27 3.40
CA GLU A 210 -23.09 -7.22 4.24
C GLU A 210 -22.07 -7.95 5.13
N PHE A 211 -22.36 -8.04 6.44
CA PHE A 211 -21.53 -8.73 7.42
C PHE A 211 -22.35 -9.75 8.20
N GLU A 212 -21.84 -10.96 8.27
CA GLU A 212 -22.41 -12.04 9.07
C GLU A 212 -21.30 -12.74 9.85
N TYR A 213 -21.61 -13.12 11.10
CA TYR A 213 -20.67 -13.83 11.95
C TYR A 213 -21.23 -15.17 12.41
N PHE A 214 -20.53 -16.23 12.07
CA PHE A 214 -20.83 -17.58 12.50
C PHE A 214 -20.07 -17.84 13.80
N ASP A 215 -20.75 -17.66 14.91
CA ASP A 215 -20.19 -17.94 16.23
C ASP A 215 -20.05 -19.44 16.50
N ARG A 216 -19.41 -19.78 17.63
CA ARG A 216 -19.22 -21.19 18.03
C ARG A 216 -20.53 -21.97 18.16
N SER A 217 -21.60 -21.32 18.60
CA SER A 217 -22.92 -21.99 18.80
C SER A 217 -23.52 -22.35 17.44
N ARG A 218 -23.45 -21.44 16.47
CA ARG A 218 -23.88 -21.69 15.09
C ARG A 218 -23.01 -22.75 14.42
N LEU A 219 -21.69 -22.66 14.53
CA LEU A 219 -20.75 -23.62 13.93
C LEU A 219 -20.92 -25.03 14.52
N ARG A 220 -21.33 -25.14 15.78
CA ARG A 220 -21.68 -26.44 16.37
C ARG A 220 -22.95 -27.03 15.74
N ARG A 221 -23.98 -26.23 15.51
CA ARG A 221 -25.21 -26.69 14.82
C ARG A 221 -24.93 -27.08 13.36
N GLU A 222 -23.96 -26.45 12.72
CA GLU A 222 -23.54 -26.74 11.35
C GLU A 222 -22.49 -27.86 11.26
N ASN A 223 -22.19 -28.56 12.37
CA ASN A 223 -21.23 -29.67 12.46
C ASN A 223 -19.79 -29.29 11.98
N ALA A 224 -19.36 -28.04 12.17
CA ALA A 224 -18.03 -27.58 11.82
C ALA A 224 -16.95 -28.10 12.80
N GLY A 225 -16.83 -29.43 12.95
CA GLY A 225 -16.01 -30.08 13.96
C GLY A 225 -14.53 -29.73 13.90
N ALA A 226 -13.94 -29.67 12.69
CA ALA A 226 -12.52 -29.31 12.51
C ALA A 226 -12.24 -27.89 12.99
N PHE A 227 -13.12 -26.93 12.65
CA PHE A 227 -13.00 -25.56 13.15
C PHE A 227 -13.09 -25.50 14.68
N LEU A 228 -14.09 -26.18 15.24
CA LEU A 228 -14.34 -26.18 16.68
C LEU A 228 -13.19 -26.82 17.48
N ALA A 229 -12.54 -27.83 16.94
CA ALA A 229 -11.36 -28.45 17.54
C ALA A 229 -10.21 -27.44 17.68
N VAL A 230 -9.89 -26.70 16.62
CA VAL A 230 -8.84 -25.66 16.64
C VAL A 230 -9.25 -24.50 17.54
N ALA A 231 -10.52 -24.10 17.54
CA ALA A 231 -11.04 -22.98 18.30
C ALA A 231 -11.38 -23.30 19.75
N HIS A 232 -11.08 -24.50 20.25
CA HIS A 232 -11.56 -25.00 21.54
C HIS A 232 -11.20 -24.06 22.71
N GLY A 233 -9.96 -23.62 22.79
CA GLY A 233 -9.47 -22.72 23.84
C GLY A 233 -9.68 -21.23 23.57
N SER A 234 -10.29 -20.84 22.44
CA SER A 234 -10.41 -19.45 22.03
C SER A 234 -11.73 -18.82 22.45
N VAL A 235 -11.67 -17.61 23.00
CA VAL A 235 -12.85 -16.80 23.29
C VAL A 235 -13.19 -15.93 22.07
N GLY A 236 -14.44 -16.02 21.59
CA GLY A 236 -14.93 -15.21 20.48
C GLY A 236 -14.51 -15.70 19.09
N ALA A 237 -13.95 -16.91 18.98
CA ALA A 237 -13.66 -17.51 17.67
C ALA A 237 -14.91 -17.75 16.83
N GLY A 238 -14.80 -17.58 15.52
CA GLY A 238 -15.88 -17.79 14.57
C GLY A 238 -15.42 -17.50 13.15
N ILE A 239 -16.38 -17.57 12.21
CA ILE A 239 -16.16 -17.25 10.80
C ILE A 239 -16.87 -15.93 10.48
N ALA A 240 -16.12 -14.95 9.99
CA ALA A 240 -16.67 -13.71 9.45
C ALA A 240 -16.94 -13.90 7.96
N ARG A 241 -18.18 -13.69 7.53
CA ARG A 241 -18.58 -13.63 6.12
C ARG A 241 -18.87 -12.19 5.75
N LEU A 242 -18.22 -11.72 4.72
CA LEU A 242 -18.47 -10.43 4.09
C LEU A 242 -19.05 -10.66 2.70
N ARG A 243 -19.88 -9.76 2.25
CA ARG A 243 -20.44 -9.82 0.90
C ARG A 243 -20.55 -8.43 0.31
N TYR A 244 -20.03 -8.28 -0.90
CA TYR A 244 -20.20 -7.13 -1.75
C TYR A 244 -21.01 -7.54 -2.99
N VAL A 245 -22.08 -6.83 -3.28
CA VAL A 245 -22.89 -7.04 -4.49
C VAL A 245 -22.98 -5.73 -5.24
N PRO A 246 -22.44 -5.65 -6.47
CA PRO A 246 -22.52 -4.44 -7.26
C PRO A 246 -23.97 -4.13 -7.65
N LYS A 247 -24.30 -2.86 -7.75
CA LYS A 247 -25.67 -2.43 -8.13
C LYS A 247 -26.05 -2.97 -9.51
N GLY A 248 -27.28 -3.49 -9.61
CA GLY A 248 -27.84 -3.99 -10.87
C GLY A 248 -27.45 -5.41 -11.25
N VAL A 249 -26.54 -6.06 -10.51
CA VAL A 249 -26.18 -7.46 -10.77
C VAL A 249 -27.13 -8.39 -10.04
N LYS A 250 -27.98 -9.10 -10.83
CA LYS A 250 -28.95 -10.07 -10.29
C LYS A 250 -28.41 -11.50 -10.27
N SER A 251 -27.57 -11.87 -11.23
CA SER A 251 -26.96 -13.19 -11.31
C SER A 251 -25.62 -13.08 -12.06
N ALA A 252 -24.55 -13.44 -11.37
CA ALA A 252 -23.21 -13.51 -11.93
C ALA A 252 -22.39 -14.54 -11.13
N PRO A 253 -21.37 -15.16 -11.73
CA PRO A 253 -20.39 -15.89 -10.96
C PRO A 253 -19.82 -15.03 -9.85
N HIS A 254 -19.61 -15.60 -8.64
CA HIS A 254 -19.00 -14.86 -7.54
C HIS A 254 -17.57 -15.30 -7.31
N LEU A 255 -16.74 -14.33 -6.92
CA LEU A 255 -15.41 -14.59 -6.40
C LEU A 255 -15.53 -14.82 -4.89
N THR A 256 -15.07 -15.98 -4.42
CA THR A 256 -15.00 -16.25 -2.98
C THR A 256 -13.54 -16.24 -2.53
N LEU A 257 -13.22 -15.36 -1.59
CA LEU A 257 -11.91 -15.26 -0.96
C LEU A 257 -11.96 -15.94 0.40
N VAL A 258 -11.13 -16.95 0.61
CA VAL A 258 -11.04 -17.68 1.88
C VAL A 258 -9.70 -17.38 2.54
N GLY A 259 -9.74 -16.87 3.78
CA GLY A 259 -8.55 -16.49 4.52
C GLY A 259 -8.47 -17.14 5.89
N LYS A 260 -7.33 -17.77 6.20
CA LYS A 260 -7.01 -18.27 7.54
C LYS A 260 -6.81 -17.10 8.49
N GLY A 261 -7.56 -17.08 9.61
CA GLY A 261 -7.57 -16.02 10.59
C GLY A 261 -7.16 -16.45 12.00
N VAL A 262 -6.19 -17.34 12.13
CA VAL A 262 -5.68 -17.79 13.43
C VAL A 262 -4.79 -16.71 14.04
N CYS A 263 -5.31 -15.96 15.01
CA CYS A 263 -4.61 -14.83 15.62
C CYS A 263 -3.36 -15.25 16.40
N PHE A 264 -3.42 -16.38 17.09
CA PHE A 264 -2.29 -17.02 17.78
C PHE A 264 -2.59 -18.47 18.10
N ASP A 265 -1.59 -19.35 17.97
CA ASP A 265 -1.71 -20.77 18.31
C ASP A 265 -0.42 -21.28 18.95
N THR A 266 -0.53 -21.86 20.14
CA THR A 266 0.59 -22.43 20.90
C THR A 266 0.81 -23.92 20.63
N GLY A 267 -0.09 -24.58 19.87
CA GLY A 267 -0.07 -26.02 19.61
C GLY A 267 -0.90 -26.85 20.63
N GLY A 268 -1.34 -26.26 21.73
CA GLY A 268 -2.10 -26.95 22.77
C GLY A 268 -1.22 -27.89 23.62
N VAL A 269 -1.69 -29.10 23.92
CA VAL A 269 -0.93 -30.11 24.70
C VAL A 269 0.40 -30.47 24.01
N ASN A 270 0.41 -30.54 22.67
CA ASN A 270 1.64 -30.63 21.89
C ASN A 270 2.18 -29.21 21.63
N LEU A 271 2.84 -28.65 22.65
CA LEU A 271 3.31 -27.27 22.67
C LEU A 271 4.38 -27.02 21.59
N LYS A 272 4.21 -25.96 20.81
CA LYS A 272 5.17 -25.53 19.80
C LYS A 272 6.50 -25.15 20.43
N PRO A 273 7.64 -25.51 19.82
CA PRO A 273 8.95 -24.97 20.23
C PRO A 273 8.99 -23.44 20.08
N PHE A 274 9.82 -22.77 20.88
CA PHE A 274 9.96 -21.31 20.89
C PHE A 274 10.11 -20.70 19.49
N LYS A 275 10.98 -21.27 18.63
CA LYS A 275 11.18 -20.79 17.24
C LYS A 275 9.90 -20.82 16.40
N SER A 276 9.02 -21.78 16.62
CA SER A 276 7.75 -21.89 15.89
C SER A 276 6.66 -20.96 16.44
N MET A 277 6.83 -20.44 17.66
CA MET A 277 5.90 -19.48 18.26
C MET A 277 6.23 -18.02 17.92
N GLN A 278 7.48 -17.68 17.61
CA GLN A 278 7.93 -16.30 17.41
C GLN A 278 7.14 -15.52 16.35
N GLY A 279 6.67 -16.18 15.29
CA GLY A 279 5.93 -15.54 14.20
C GLY A 279 4.42 -15.79 14.24
N MET A 280 3.89 -16.44 15.29
CA MET A 280 2.50 -16.91 15.32
C MET A 280 1.43 -15.81 15.33
N HIS A 281 1.77 -14.58 15.72
CA HIS A 281 0.88 -13.43 15.57
C HIS A 281 0.54 -13.15 14.09
N GLY A 282 1.39 -13.58 13.15
CA GLY A 282 1.16 -13.46 11.71
C GLY A 282 0.34 -14.60 11.08
N ASP A 283 -0.06 -15.63 11.83
CA ASP A 283 -0.79 -16.79 11.27
C ASP A 283 -2.22 -16.44 10.78
N MET A 284 -2.67 -15.23 11.05
CA MET A 284 -3.90 -14.64 10.53
C MET A 284 -3.70 -13.86 9.20
N GLN A 285 -2.48 -13.79 8.64
CA GLN A 285 -2.18 -13.00 7.45
C GLN A 285 -3.01 -13.42 6.22
N GLY A 286 -3.40 -14.69 6.10
CA GLY A 286 -4.28 -15.16 5.04
C GLY A 286 -5.64 -14.43 5.05
N SER A 287 -6.23 -14.24 6.22
CA SER A 287 -7.47 -13.47 6.37
C SER A 287 -7.26 -11.97 6.15
N ALA A 288 -6.11 -11.44 6.55
CA ALA A 288 -5.77 -10.03 6.30
C ALA A 288 -5.61 -9.75 4.81
N VAL A 289 -4.99 -10.66 4.05
CA VAL A 289 -4.87 -10.56 2.58
C VAL A 289 -6.23 -10.70 1.92
N ALA A 290 -7.05 -11.68 2.34
CA ALA A 290 -8.41 -11.84 1.81
C ALA A 290 -9.24 -10.59 2.04
N LEU A 291 -9.22 -10.01 3.25
CA LEU A 291 -9.93 -8.78 3.61
C LEU A 291 -9.42 -7.57 2.80
N GLY A 292 -8.10 -7.43 2.65
CA GLY A 292 -7.49 -6.36 1.85
C GLY A 292 -7.84 -6.47 0.36
N THR A 293 -7.84 -7.70 -0.19
CA THR A 293 -8.26 -7.96 -1.57
C THR A 293 -9.76 -7.65 -1.75
N PHE A 294 -10.59 -8.07 -0.81
CA PHE A 294 -12.01 -7.79 -0.79
C PHE A 294 -12.29 -6.27 -0.79
N LEU A 295 -11.57 -5.52 0.06
CA LEU A 295 -11.62 -4.06 0.10
C LEU A 295 -11.26 -3.45 -1.27
N ALA A 296 -10.16 -3.89 -1.88
CA ALA A 296 -9.75 -3.39 -3.19
C ALA A 296 -10.80 -3.69 -4.28
N CYS A 297 -11.34 -4.91 -4.33
CA CYS A 297 -12.37 -5.31 -5.28
C CYS A 297 -13.65 -4.47 -5.12
N SER A 298 -14.12 -4.26 -3.89
CA SER A 298 -15.34 -3.47 -3.64
C SER A 298 -15.16 -2.00 -4.01
N ARG A 299 -14.01 -1.40 -3.71
CA ARG A 299 -13.70 0.00 -4.05
C ARG A 299 -13.52 0.23 -5.54
N LEU A 300 -13.05 -0.77 -6.26
CA LEU A 300 -12.98 -0.75 -7.72
C LEU A 300 -14.33 -0.97 -8.39
N GLY A 301 -15.37 -1.28 -7.62
CA GLY A 301 -16.66 -1.61 -8.20
C GLY A 301 -16.61 -2.88 -9.03
N ALA A 302 -15.99 -3.96 -8.49
CA ALA A 302 -15.93 -5.24 -9.20
C ALA A 302 -17.27 -5.58 -9.85
N PRO A 303 -17.32 -5.99 -11.14
CA PRO A 303 -18.57 -6.18 -11.88
C PRO A 303 -19.31 -7.47 -11.50
N TYR A 304 -18.87 -8.15 -10.47
CA TYR A 304 -19.42 -9.41 -9.94
C TYR A 304 -19.42 -9.37 -8.41
N PRO A 305 -20.28 -10.19 -7.76
CA PRO A 305 -20.26 -10.32 -6.31
C PRO A 305 -18.94 -10.90 -5.78
N VAL A 306 -18.49 -10.39 -4.65
CA VAL A 306 -17.32 -10.89 -3.92
C VAL A 306 -17.72 -11.26 -2.50
#